data_792f5ce9f8dc36231a6565fb57920398
#
_entry.id   792f5ce9f8dc36231a6565fb57920398
#
_cell.length_a   1.000
_cell.length_b   1.000
_cell.length_c   1.000
_cell.angle_alpha   90.00
_cell.angle_beta   90.00
_cell.angle_gamma   90.00
#
_symmetry.space_group_name_H-M   'P 1'
#
loop_
_entity.id
_entity.type
_entity.pdbx_description
1 polymer ?
#
loop_
_entity_poly.entity_id
_entity_poly.type
_entity_poly.pdbx_seq_one_letter_code
_entity_poly.pdbx_strand_id
1 'polypeptide(L)'
;MNLEGIINISGKTGLFKIISKNKNNIIIESLSDGKRSALNSNNNANLLEEIGIYTYDDTKPLSEIFNNIAKKENSNKSINHKSSNQQLVDYFRKIVENYDEERVYTSDIKKVIQWYNILQENGLIKKQKK
;
A
#
# COMPACT_ATOMS: atom_id res chain seq x y z
N MET A 1 -4.58 -6.48 -9.57
CA MET A 1 -3.33 -5.69 -9.40
C MET A 1 -2.22 -6.58 -8.86
N ASN A 2 -1.05 -6.46 -9.42
CA ASN A 2 0.09 -7.30 -9.00
C ASN A 2 0.97 -6.54 -8.03
N LEU A 3 1.04 -7.01 -6.78
CA LEU A 3 1.87 -6.44 -5.73
C LEU A 3 3.12 -7.28 -5.43
N GLU A 4 3.42 -8.24 -6.31
CA GLU A 4 4.56 -9.13 -6.13
C GLU A 4 5.87 -8.35 -5.96
N GLY A 5 6.63 -8.70 -4.92
CA GLY A 5 7.91 -8.08 -4.66
C GLY A 5 7.87 -6.68 -4.05
N ILE A 6 6.68 -6.15 -3.77
CA ILE A 6 6.54 -4.85 -3.12
C ILE A 6 6.47 -5.06 -1.61
N ILE A 7 7.32 -4.35 -0.88
CA ILE A 7 7.39 -4.47 0.59
C ILE A 7 7.33 -3.11 1.26
N ASN A 8 6.87 -3.12 2.51
CA ASN A 8 7.10 -1.99 3.40
C ASN A 8 8.06 -2.44 4.51
N ILE A 9 8.81 -1.51 5.05
CA ILE A 9 9.78 -1.78 6.11
C ILE A 9 9.43 -0.92 7.32
N SER A 10 9.25 -1.56 8.48
CA SER A 10 8.94 -0.84 9.71
C SER A 10 10.04 0.18 10.01
N GLY A 11 9.64 1.40 10.33
CA GLY A 11 10.56 2.49 10.62
C GLY A 11 11.10 3.23 9.40
N LYS A 12 10.75 2.78 8.19
CA LYS A 12 11.14 3.48 6.96
C LYS A 12 9.90 3.94 6.21
N THR A 13 9.96 5.13 5.66
CA THR A 13 8.86 5.72 4.90
C THR A 13 8.85 5.18 3.48
N GLY A 14 7.66 4.98 2.93
CA GLY A 14 7.48 4.59 1.53
C GLY A 14 7.51 3.10 1.31
N LEU A 15 7.66 2.74 0.06
CA LEU A 15 7.63 1.34 -0.38
C LEU A 15 8.93 0.99 -1.10
N PHE A 16 9.23 -0.30 -1.10
CA PHE A 16 10.45 -0.83 -1.72
C PHE A 16 10.09 -2.01 -2.60
N LYS A 17 10.90 -2.23 -3.62
CA LYS A 17 10.75 -3.35 -4.52
C LYS A 17 11.95 -4.29 -4.37
N ILE A 18 11.70 -5.58 -4.30
CA ILE A 18 12.77 -6.58 -4.28
C ILE A 18 13.33 -6.67 -5.69
N ILE A 19 14.63 -6.41 -5.83
CA ILE A 19 15.32 -6.43 -7.12
C ILE A 19 16.01 -7.77 -7.35
N SER A 20 16.68 -8.29 -6.32
CA SER A 20 17.32 -9.59 -6.40
C SER A 20 17.37 -10.26 -5.05
N LYS A 21 17.49 -11.57 -5.08
CA LYS A 21 17.46 -12.42 -3.91
C LYS A 21 18.52 -13.48 -4.08
N ASN A 22 19.48 -13.55 -3.16
CA ASN A 22 20.46 -14.62 -3.15
C ASN A 22 20.59 -15.19 -1.73
N LYS A 23 21.50 -16.11 -1.52
CA LYS A 23 21.61 -16.83 -0.24
C LYS A 23 21.83 -15.91 0.96
N ASN A 24 22.55 -14.81 0.78
CA ASN A 24 22.99 -13.97 1.89
C ASN A 24 22.36 -12.59 1.90
N ASN A 25 21.81 -12.17 0.77
CA ASN A 25 21.31 -10.79 0.62
C ASN A 25 20.02 -10.72 -0.18
N ILE A 26 19.18 -9.80 0.23
CA ILE A 26 18.04 -9.36 -0.56
C ILE A 26 18.33 -7.91 -0.92
N ILE A 27 18.37 -7.60 -2.21
CA ILE A 27 18.58 -6.23 -2.68
C ILE A 27 17.22 -5.61 -2.98
N ILE A 28 17.00 -4.44 -2.42
CA ILE A 28 15.75 -3.71 -2.58
C ILE A 28 16.02 -2.35 -3.21
N GLU A 29 14.98 -1.79 -3.83
CA GLU A 29 15.05 -0.47 -4.43
C GLU A 29 13.88 0.36 -3.91
N SER A 30 14.18 1.56 -3.41
CA SER A 30 13.14 2.48 -2.95
C SER A 30 12.33 2.99 -4.14
N LEU A 31 11.01 2.91 -4.05
CA LEU A 31 10.13 3.44 -5.10
C LEU A 31 10.13 4.98 -5.11
N SER A 32 10.54 5.61 -4.01
CA SER A 32 10.53 7.07 -3.91
C SER A 32 11.72 7.72 -4.61
N ASP A 33 12.93 7.13 -4.49
CA ASP A 33 14.15 7.76 -5.03
C ASP A 33 15.00 6.84 -5.89
N GLY A 34 14.60 5.58 -6.03
CA GLY A 34 15.33 4.62 -6.84
C GLY A 34 16.63 4.10 -6.24
N LYS A 35 16.93 4.46 -5.01
CA LYS A 35 18.15 4.01 -4.35
C LYS A 35 18.05 2.55 -3.97
N ARG A 36 19.13 1.82 -4.21
CA ARG A 36 19.24 0.41 -3.87
C ARG A 36 20.01 0.21 -2.59
N SER A 37 19.59 -0.81 -1.83
CA SER A 37 20.27 -1.16 -0.57
C SER A 37 20.01 -2.62 -0.29
N ALA A 38 20.78 -3.17 0.68
CA ALA A 38 20.55 -4.52 1.14
C ALA A 38 19.51 -4.50 2.28
N LEU A 39 18.61 -5.46 2.25
CA LEU A 39 17.66 -5.64 3.34
C LEU A 39 18.33 -6.44 4.44
N ASN A 40 18.42 -5.85 5.62
CA ASN A 40 19.00 -6.49 6.78
C ASN A 40 18.04 -7.50 7.42
N SER A 41 18.59 -8.54 8.02
CA SER A 41 17.80 -9.50 8.79
C SER A 41 17.08 -8.86 9.99
N ASN A 42 17.58 -7.71 10.44
CA ASN A 42 16.96 -6.97 11.55
C ASN A 42 15.79 -6.09 11.12
N ASN A 43 15.58 -5.93 9.81
CA ASN A 43 14.46 -5.14 9.31
C ASN A 43 13.17 -5.96 9.36
N ASN A 44 12.11 -5.37 9.88
CA ASN A 44 10.78 -5.95 9.81
C ASN A 44 10.16 -5.53 8.48
N ALA A 45 10.21 -6.42 7.51
CA ALA A 45 9.66 -6.18 6.19
C ALA A 45 8.39 -7.02 6.01
N ASN A 46 7.39 -6.41 5.40
CA ASN A 46 6.12 -7.09 5.09
C ASN A 46 5.83 -6.98 3.61
N LEU A 47 5.43 -8.12 3.01
CA LEU A 47 4.99 -8.13 1.62
C LEU A 47 3.60 -7.52 1.54
N LEU A 48 3.41 -6.55 0.66
CA LEU A 48 2.10 -5.91 0.51
C LEU A 48 1.02 -6.91 0.10
N GLU A 49 1.37 -7.89 -0.70
CA GLU A 49 0.40 -8.92 -1.13
C GLU A 49 -0.13 -9.77 0.02
N GLU A 50 0.55 -9.78 1.16
CA GLU A 50 0.12 -10.53 2.34
C GLU A 50 -0.66 -9.68 3.34
N ILE A 51 -0.74 -8.39 3.12
CA ILE A 51 -1.45 -7.48 4.02
C ILE A 51 -2.92 -7.40 3.63
N GLY A 52 -3.79 -7.45 4.63
CA GLY A 52 -5.22 -7.28 4.43
C GLY A 52 -5.80 -6.27 5.40
N ILE A 53 -6.99 -5.80 5.08
CA ILE A 53 -7.75 -4.86 5.90
C ILE A 53 -8.98 -5.59 6.45
N TYR A 54 -9.16 -5.53 7.75
CA TYR A 54 -10.29 -6.17 8.41
C TYR A 54 -11.59 -5.47 8.05
N THR A 55 -12.58 -6.27 7.66
CA THR A 55 -13.97 -5.82 7.57
C THR A 55 -14.77 -6.55 8.64
N TYR A 56 -16.02 -6.18 8.81
CA TYR A 56 -16.89 -6.89 9.77
C TYR A 56 -17.17 -8.33 9.34
N ASP A 57 -17.05 -8.64 8.06
CA ASP A 57 -17.34 -9.96 7.51
C ASP A 57 -16.08 -10.81 7.29
N ASP A 58 -15.00 -10.20 6.85
CA ASP A 58 -13.80 -10.93 6.47
C ASP A 58 -12.55 -10.01 6.48
N THR A 59 -11.52 -10.40 5.74
CA THR A 59 -10.32 -9.58 5.53
C THR A 59 -10.15 -9.39 4.03
N LYS A 60 -10.05 -8.13 3.59
CA LYS A 60 -9.86 -7.83 2.17
C LYS A 60 -8.38 -7.58 1.89
N PRO A 61 -7.82 -8.22 0.86
CA PRO A 61 -6.41 -7.98 0.51
C PRO A 61 -6.20 -6.57 -0.03
N LEU A 62 -5.01 -6.02 0.17
CA LEU A 62 -4.68 -4.68 -0.31
C LEU A 62 -4.86 -4.55 -1.82
N SER A 63 -4.59 -5.61 -2.58
CA SER A 63 -4.78 -5.57 -4.03
C SER A 63 -6.21 -5.20 -4.41
N GLU A 64 -7.18 -5.74 -3.69
CA GLU A 64 -8.60 -5.41 -3.92
C GLU A 64 -8.89 -3.97 -3.55
N ILE A 65 -8.33 -3.51 -2.42
CA ILE A 65 -8.53 -2.14 -1.95
C ILE A 65 -7.92 -1.14 -2.93
N PHE A 66 -6.72 -1.41 -3.41
CA PHE A 66 -6.08 -0.55 -4.42
C PHE A 66 -6.86 -0.54 -5.72
N ASN A 67 -7.44 -1.67 -6.13
CA ASN A 67 -8.30 -1.71 -7.31
C ASN A 67 -9.54 -0.83 -7.10
N ASN A 68 -10.12 -0.85 -5.91
CA ASN A 68 -11.29 -0.02 -5.61
C ASN A 68 -10.94 1.47 -5.65
N ILE A 69 -9.77 1.84 -5.14
CA ILE A 69 -9.30 3.23 -5.22
C ILE A 69 -9.06 3.61 -6.68
N ALA A 70 -8.42 2.74 -7.45
CA ALA A 70 -8.15 3.00 -8.87
C ALA A 70 -9.44 3.21 -9.65
N LYS A 71 -10.47 2.43 -9.37
CA LYS A 71 -11.78 2.60 -10.01
C LYS A 71 -12.40 3.95 -9.65
N LYS A 72 -12.35 4.32 -8.39
CA LYS A 72 -12.91 5.58 -7.92
C LYS A 72 -12.17 6.78 -8.53
N GLU A 73 -10.84 6.70 -8.62
CA GLU A 73 -10.02 7.81 -9.06
C GLU A 73 -9.64 7.73 -10.54
N ASN A 74 -10.17 6.76 -11.26
CA ASN A 74 -9.85 6.55 -12.67
C ASN A 74 -8.34 6.37 -12.87
N SER A 75 -7.72 5.62 -11.99
CA SER A 75 -6.28 5.32 -11.94
C SER A 75 -5.39 6.52 -11.68
N ASN A 76 -5.96 7.64 -11.26
CA ASN A 76 -5.22 8.82 -10.82
C ASN A 76 -4.91 8.71 -9.32
N LYS A 77 -4.21 9.70 -8.78
CA LYS A 77 -3.91 9.75 -7.36
C LYS A 77 -5.17 9.87 -6.51
N SER A 78 -5.12 9.28 -5.34
CA SER A 78 -6.14 9.46 -4.32
C SER A 78 -5.90 10.76 -3.55
N ILE A 79 -6.68 10.99 -2.50
CA ILE A 79 -6.46 12.14 -1.61
C ILE A 79 -5.09 12.01 -0.95
N ASN A 80 -4.58 13.11 -0.44
CA ASN A 80 -3.28 13.15 0.24
C ASN A 80 -3.38 12.45 1.59
N HIS A 81 -2.41 11.61 1.93
CA HIS A 81 -2.38 10.92 3.22
C HIS A 81 -2.25 11.87 4.41
N LYS A 82 -1.88 13.12 4.16
CA LYS A 82 -1.81 14.15 5.19
C LYS A 82 -3.13 14.89 5.39
N SER A 83 -4.18 14.48 4.70
CA SER A 83 -5.52 15.03 4.91
C SER A 83 -5.98 14.81 6.35
N SER A 84 -7.01 15.53 6.79
CA SER A 84 -7.51 15.39 8.16
C SER A 84 -8.02 13.98 8.42
N ASN A 85 -8.03 13.58 9.68
CA ASN A 85 -8.52 12.26 10.06
C ASN A 85 -9.94 12.02 9.56
N GLN A 86 -10.80 13.03 9.65
CA GLN A 86 -12.18 12.90 9.19
C GLN A 86 -12.26 12.68 7.68
N GLN A 87 -11.45 13.43 6.91
CA GLN A 87 -11.40 13.26 5.46
C GLN A 87 -10.89 11.88 5.06
N LEU A 88 -9.88 11.37 5.77
CA LEU A 88 -9.33 10.05 5.51
C LEU A 88 -10.35 8.95 5.81
N VAL A 89 -11.03 9.04 6.94
CA VAL A 89 -12.06 8.07 7.33
C VAL A 89 -13.20 8.09 6.32
N ASP A 90 -13.70 9.27 5.97
CA ASP A 90 -14.81 9.39 5.03
C ASP A 90 -14.44 8.82 3.65
N TYR A 91 -13.23 9.12 3.20
CA TYR A 91 -12.73 8.60 1.94
C TYR A 91 -12.62 7.08 1.96
N PHE A 92 -12.01 6.55 3.02
CA PHE A 92 -11.79 5.11 3.13
C PHE A 92 -13.10 4.34 3.20
N ARG A 93 -14.10 4.90 3.87
CA ARG A 93 -15.42 4.28 3.96
C ARG A 93 -16.10 4.15 2.59
N LYS A 94 -15.78 5.04 1.67
CA LYS A 94 -16.28 4.94 0.28
C LYS A 94 -15.58 3.84 -0.49
N ILE A 95 -14.36 3.48 -0.07
CA ILE A 95 -13.57 2.43 -0.71
C ILE A 95 -13.90 1.07 -0.12
N VAL A 96 -14.01 0.99 1.20
CA VAL A 96 -14.32 -0.23 1.93
C VAL A 96 -15.45 0.09 2.90
N GLU A 97 -16.67 -0.07 2.45
CA GLU A 97 -17.88 0.36 3.16
C GLU A 97 -17.99 -0.23 4.57
N ASN A 98 -17.62 -1.49 4.70
CA ASN A 98 -17.78 -2.25 5.93
C ASN A 98 -16.45 -2.52 6.66
N TYR A 99 -15.46 -1.63 6.51
CA TYR A 99 -14.22 -1.86 7.23
C TYR A 99 -14.47 -1.82 8.75
N ASP A 100 -13.73 -2.63 9.48
CA ASP A 100 -13.89 -2.77 10.93
C ASP A 100 -13.24 -1.59 11.65
N GLU A 101 -14.05 -0.66 12.10
CA GLU A 101 -13.59 0.58 12.73
C GLU A 101 -12.83 0.35 14.03
N GLU A 102 -13.05 -0.79 14.68
CA GLU A 102 -12.37 -1.11 15.93
C GLU A 102 -10.95 -1.66 15.72
N ARG A 103 -10.71 -2.28 14.55
CA ARG A 103 -9.42 -2.91 14.24
C ARG A 103 -8.61 -2.19 13.19
N VAL A 104 -9.25 -1.28 12.43
CA VAL A 104 -8.55 -0.48 11.41
C VAL A 104 -8.47 0.95 11.89
N TYR A 105 -7.26 1.38 12.21
CA TYR A 105 -7.04 2.71 12.76
C TYR A 105 -6.78 3.74 11.66
N THR A 106 -6.93 5.02 12.00
CA THR A 106 -6.64 6.11 11.05
C THR A 106 -5.20 6.03 10.54
N SER A 107 -4.25 5.59 11.38
CA SER A 107 -2.87 5.39 10.96
C SER A 107 -2.74 4.33 9.87
N ASP A 108 -3.57 3.29 9.91
CA ASP A 108 -3.60 2.26 8.86
C ASP A 108 -4.17 2.83 7.57
N ILE A 109 -5.21 3.63 7.67
CA ILE A 109 -5.84 4.28 6.52
C ILE A 109 -4.81 5.19 5.82
N LYS A 110 -4.06 5.98 6.60
CA LYS A 110 -3.00 6.83 6.06
C LYS A 110 -1.98 6.03 5.27
N LYS A 111 -1.56 4.89 5.79
CA LYS A 111 -0.60 4.01 5.11
C LYS A 111 -1.15 3.50 3.79
N VAL A 112 -2.38 3.02 3.79
CA VAL A 112 -3.01 2.50 2.57
C VAL A 112 -3.06 3.58 1.49
N ILE A 113 -3.50 4.77 1.86
CA ILE A 113 -3.61 5.90 0.92
C ILE A 113 -2.24 6.32 0.41
N GLN A 114 -1.25 6.43 1.30
CA GLN A 114 0.12 6.76 0.92
C GLN A 114 0.70 5.72 -0.04
N TRP A 115 0.53 4.45 0.27
CA TRP A 115 1.02 3.37 -0.57
C TRP A 115 0.38 3.39 -1.95
N TYR A 116 -0.93 3.59 -2.01
CA TYR A 116 -1.61 3.70 -3.30
C TYR A 116 -0.99 4.82 -4.15
N ASN A 117 -0.80 5.99 -3.55
CA ASN A 117 -0.25 7.14 -4.27
C ASN A 117 1.20 6.89 -4.73
N ILE A 118 2.00 6.21 -3.91
CA ILE A 118 3.36 5.82 -4.31
C ILE A 118 3.32 4.86 -5.50
N LEU A 119 2.46 3.86 -5.45
CA LEU A 119 2.32 2.91 -6.55
C LEU A 119 1.85 3.62 -7.82
N GLN A 120 0.92 4.55 -7.68
CA GLN A 120 0.41 5.32 -8.82
C GLN A 120 1.52 6.17 -9.44
N GLU A 121 2.33 6.85 -8.63
CA GLU A 121 3.43 7.67 -9.11
C GLU A 121 4.48 6.86 -9.86
N ASN A 122 4.62 5.59 -9.53
CA ASN A 122 5.60 4.70 -10.15
C ASN A 122 5.02 3.89 -11.30
N GLY A 123 3.81 4.22 -11.75
CA GLY A 123 3.18 3.55 -12.88
C GLY A 123 2.74 2.13 -12.60
N LEU A 124 2.59 1.77 -11.32
CA LEU A 124 2.20 0.41 -10.93
C LEU A 124 0.69 0.23 -10.79
N ILE A 125 -0.06 1.31 -10.91
CA ILE A 125 -1.53 1.26 -10.94
C ILE A 125 -1.96 1.24 -12.39
N LYS A 126 -2.46 0.10 -12.85
CA LYS A 126 -2.89 -0.06 -14.23
C LYS A 126 -4.27 0.57 -14.44
N LYS A 127 -4.46 1.20 -15.60
CA LYS A 127 -5.78 1.72 -15.96
C LYS A 127 -6.76 0.56 -16.06
N GLN A 128 -7.95 0.78 -15.51
CA GLN A 128 -9.01 -0.19 -15.62
C GLN A 128 -9.50 -0.23 -17.07
N LYS A 129 -9.60 -1.41 -17.63
CA LYS A 129 -10.26 -1.60 -18.93
C LYS A 129 -11.76 -1.48 -18.70
N LYS A 130 -12.38 -0.78 -19.58
CA LYS A 130 -13.84 -0.67 -19.55
C LYS A 130 -14.48 -1.96 -20.02
#